data_3323644bc158caf95b02d341253a8cc3
#
_entry.id   3323644bc158caf95b02d341253a8cc3
#
_cell.length_a   1.000
_cell.length_b   1.000
_cell.length_c   1.000
_cell.angle_alpha   90.00
_cell.angle_beta   90.00
_cell.angle_gamma   90.00
#
_symmetry.space_group_name_H-M   'P 1'
#
loop_
_entity.id
_entity.type
_entity.pdbx_description
1 polymer ?
#
loop_
_entity_poly.entity_id
_entity_poly.type
_entity_poly.pdbx_seq_one_letter_code
_entity_poly.pdbx_strand_id
1 'polypeptide(L)'
;MRLVNNLRVMIQSKLTEIEGLESGIIIPQEMVEKGRYYFGNDVRTSLNKRDLSYDNEQYTISIVGYLSTKGGTQQQFDNYLDAICEKLGELRFRPTTQDSPITPDTGYRECMLTAYAQANTIEGTLR
;
A
#
# COMPACT_ATOMS: atom_id res chain seq x y z
N MET A 1 -16.60 -7.86 -1.80
CA MET A 1 -16.00 -9.00 -2.50
C MET A 1 -15.04 -9.72 -1.57
N ARG A 2 -15.16 -11.04 -1.50
CA ARG A 2 -14.40 -11.86 -0.56
C ARG A 2 -12.88 -11.78 -0.75
N LEU A 3 -12.44 -11.82 -2.01
CA LEU A 3 -11.01 -11.72 -2.34
C LEU A 3 -10.41 -10.41 -1.84
N VAL A 4 -11.09 -9.28 -2.08
CA VAL A 4 -10.62 -7.96 -1.66
C VAL A 4 -10.52 -7.88 -0.14
N ASN A 5 -11.52 -8.39 0.58
CA ASN A 5 -11.51 -8.37 2.04
C ASN A 5 -10.36 -9.20 2.61
N ASN A 6 -10.13 -10.39 2.05
CA ASN A 6 -9.02 -11.24 2.48
C ASN A 6 -7.67 -10.56 2.24
N LEU A 7 -7.52 -9.89 1.10
CA LEU A 7 -6.29 -9.18 0.77
C LEU A 7 -6.06 -8.00 1.70
N ARG A 8 -7.11 -7.26 2.03
CA ARG A 8 -7.00 -6.17 3.00
C ARG A 8 -6.49 -6.66 4.35
N VAL A 9 -7.02 -7.78 4.82
CA VAL A 9 -6.57 -8.38 6.08
C VAL A 9 -5.10 -8.79 5.99
N MET A 10 -4.69 -9.45 4.91
CA MET A 10 -3.31 -9.86 4.70
C MET A 10 -2.36 -8.66 4.69
N ILE A 11 -2.72 -7.63 3.96
CA ILE A 11 -1.91 -6.43 3.82
C ILE A 11 -1.76 -5.73 5.18
N GLN A 12 -2.87 -5.54 5.88
CA GLN A 12 -2.81 -4.89 7.20
C GLN A 12 -2.00 -5.71 8.19
N SER A 13 -2.12 -7.02 8.17
CA SER A 13 -1.32 -7.90 9.03
C SER A 13 0.18 -7.75 8.76
N LYS A 14 0.57 -7.66 7.50
CA LYS A 14 1.97 -7.44 7.13
C LYS A 14 2.47 -6.08 7.56
N LEU A 15 1.66 -5.05 7.36
CA LEU A 15 2.06 -3.68 7.70
C LEU A 15 2.18 -3.47 9.20
N THR A 16 1.40 -4.19 10.02
CA THR A 16 1.53 -4.10 11.48
C THR A 16 2.86 -4.66 12.00
N GLU A 17 3.59 -5.42 11.19
CA GLU A 17 4.93 -5.88 11.55
C GLU A 17 5.97 -4.76 11.53
N ILE A 18 5.63 -3.62 10.92
CA ILE A 18 6.51 -2.45 10.88
C ILE A 18 6.27 -1.63 12.14
N GLU A 19 7.26 -1.63 13.03
CA GLU A 19 7.15 -0.90 14.30
C GLU A 19 7.06 0.62 14.06
N GLY A 20 6.09 1.26 14.71
CA GLY A 20 5.91 2.70 14.63
C GLY A 20 5.08 3.18 13.46
N LEU A 21 4.66 2.28 12.58
CA LEU A 21 3.81 2.64 11.45
C LEU A 21 2.34 2.42 11.78
N GLU A 22 1.52 3.43 11.50
CA GLU A 22 0.07 3.31 11.53
C GLU A 22 -0.44 3.09 10.12
N SER A 23 -1.40 2.20 9.94
CA SER A 23 -1.95 1.86 8.63
C SER A 23 -3.47 1.82 8.69
N GLY A 24 -4.11 2.28 7.63
CA GLY A 24 -5.57 2.31 7.57
C GLY A 24 -6.05 2.96 6.29
N ILE A 25 -7.23 3.56 6.34
CA ILE A 25 -7.82 4.26 5.20
C ILE A 25 -7.03 5.52 4.87
N ILE A 26 -7.17 5.99 3.64
CA ILE A 26 -6.55 7.25 3.22
C ILE A 26 -7.23 8.40 3.96
N ILE A 27 -6.43 9.24 4.62
CA ILE A 27 -6.91 10.38 5.39
C ILE A 27 -6.38 11.69 4.80
N PRO A 28 -7.07 12.82 5.07
CA PRO A 28 -6.57 14.12 4.64
C PRO A 28 -5.30 14.53 5.39
N GLN A 29 -4.52 15.39 4.77
CA GLN A 29 -3.26 15.88 5.31
C GLN A 29 -3.39 16.44 6.73
N GLU A 30 -4.50 17.12 7.00
CA GLU A 30 -4.74 17.78 8.28
C GLU A 30 -4.82 16.79 9.45
N MET A 31 -5.14 15.55 9.18
CA MET A 31 -5.29 14.53 10.21
C MET A 31 -3.98 13.80 10.51
N VAL A 32 -2.92 14.08 9.76
CA VAL A 32 -1.61 13.49 10.03
C VAL A 32 -0.96 14.19 11.22
N GLU A 33 -0.66 13.43 12.27
CA GLU A 33 -0.08 13.96 13.49
C GLU A 33 1.43 14.10 13.39
N LYS A 34 1.98 15.13 14.02
CA LYS A 34 3.42 15.37 14.07
C LYS A 34 4.14 14.21 14.78
N GLY A 35 5.20 13.73 14.14
CA GLY A 35 6.03 12.65 14.69
C GLY A 35 5.47 11.26 14.47
N ARG A 36 4.33 11.14 13.81
CA ARG A 36 3.73 9.85 13.47
C ARG A 36 3.86 9.55 11.99
N TYR A 37 4.05 8.28 11.68
CA TYR A 37 4.11 7.79 10.30
C TYR A 37 2.84 7.03 10.01
N TYR A 38 2.14 7.43 8.96
CA TYR A 38 0.85 6.88 8.59
C TYR A 38 0.84 6.45 7.12
N PHE A 39 0.42 5.22 6.86
CA PHE A 39 0.24 4.71 5.51
C PHE A 39 -1.25 4.50 5.24
N GLY A 40 -1.88 5.49 4.63
CA GLY A 40 -3.26 5.37 4.16
C GLY A 40 -3.28 4.64 2.84
N ASN A 41 -4.10 3.60 2.72
CA ASN A 41 -4.10 2.78 1.52
C ASN A 41 -5.47 2.24 1.18
N ASP A 42 -5.64 1.88 -0.08
CA ASP A 42 -6.84 1.26 -0.59
C ASP A 42 -6.47 0.13 -1.55
N VAL A 43 -7.23 -0.95 -1.49
CA VAL A 43 -7.03 -2.13 -2.33
C VAL A 43 -8.13 -2.17 -3.37
N ARG A 44 -7.74 -2.29 -4.64
CA ARG A 44 -8.67 -2.34 -5.76
C ARG A 44 -8.41 -3.58 -6.60
N THR A 45 -9.45 -4.07 -7.24
CA THR A 45 -9.33 -5.19 -8.16
C THR A 45 -9.80 -4.77 -9.54
N SER A 46 -9.14 -5.32 -10.57
CA SER A 46 -9.54 -5.16 -11.96
C SER A 46 -9.48 -6.52 -12.63
N LEU A 47 -10.55 -6.91 -13.29
CA LEU A 47 -10.61 -8.18 -13.99
C LEU A 47 -9.86 -8.08 -15.31
N ASN A 48 -8.78 -8.85 -15.43
CA ASN A 48 -8.02 -8.98 -16.67
C ASN A 48 -8.43 -10.27 -17.38
N LYS A 49 -9.56 -10.23 -18.04
CA LYS A 49 -10.02 -11.39 -18.76
C LYS A 49 -9.33 -11.46 -20.11
N ARG A 50 -8.45 -12.44 -20.28
CA ARG A 50 -7.73 -12.66 -21.53
C ARG A 50 -8.08 -13.98 -22.17
N ASP A 51 -8.59 -14.90 -21.37
CA ASP A 51 -8.88 -16.24 -21.79
C ASP A 51 -10.37 -16.48 -21.73
N LEU A 52 -10.88 -17.18 -22.75
CA LEU A 52 -12.28 -17.60 -22.78
C LEU A 52 -12.53 -18.82 -21.91
N SER A 53 -11.49 -19.42 -21.37
CA SER A 53 -11.61 -20.54 -20.46
C SER A 53 -12.21 -20.06 -19.12
N TYR A 54 -13.23 -20.77 -18.67
CA TYR A 54 -13.90 -20.42 -17.42
C TYR A 54 -13.02 -20.60 -16.19
N ASP A 55 -11.94 -21.34 -16.33
CA ASP A 55 -11.09 -21.70 -15.20
C ASP A 55 -9.92 -20.75 -14.99
N ASN A 56 -9.73 -19.78 -15.88
CA ASN A 56 -8.55 -18.92 -15.87
C ASN A 56 -8.86 -17.43 -15.85
N GLU A 57 -9.87 -17.05 -15.09
CA GLU A 57 -10.08 -15.65 -14.84
C GLU A 57 -8.96 -15.12 -13.93
N GLN A 58 -8.36 -14.01 -14.34
CA GLN A 58 -7.30 -13.39 -13.58
C GLN A 58 -7.68 -11.97 -13.20
N TYR A 59 -7.35 -11.60 -11.99
CA TYR A 59 -7.50 -10.24 -11.52
C TYR A 59 -6.14 -9.60 -11.34
N THR A 60 -6.05 -8.32 -11.69
CA THR A 60 -4.96 -7.47 -11.24
C THR A 60 -5.43 -6.82 -9.95
N ILE A 61 -4.65 -7.01 -8.90
CA ILE A 61 -4.88 -6.38 -7.62
C ILE A 61 -3.96 -5.17 -7.54
N SER A 62 -4.50 -4.01 -7.24
CA SER A 62 -3.69 -2.81 -7.04
C SER A 62 -3.89 -2.26 -5.65
N ILE A 63 -2.81 -1.73 -5.10
CA ILE A 63 -2.82 -0.96 -3.86
C ILE A 63 -2.39 0.45 -4.23
N VAL A 64 -3.17 1.43 -3.80
CA VAL A 64 -2.79 2.84 -3.89
C VAL A 64 -2.71 3.35 -2.47
N GLY A 65 -1.60 3.95 -2.11
CA GLY A 65 -1.43 4.45 -0.76
C GLY A 65 -0.51 5.66 -0.70
N TYR A 66 -0.50 6.28 0.47
CA TYR A 66 0.32 7.46 0.74
C TYR A 66 0.98 7.27 2.10
N LEU A 67 2.31 7.23 2.09
CA LEU A 67 3.06 7.32 3.34
C LEU A 67 3.19 8.80 3.69
N SER A 68 2.74 9.17 4.88
CA SER A 68 2.66 10.56 5.31
C SER A 68 3.22 10.72 6.71
N THR A 69 3.86 11.87 6.96
CA THR A 69 4.30 12.26 8.29
C THR A 69 4.45 13.77 8.36
N LYS A 70 4.57 14.30 9.57
CA LYS A 70 4.93 15.71 9.79
C LYS A 70 6.18 15.74 10.66
N GLY A 71 7.21 16.44 10.17
CA GLY A 71 8.50 16.52 10.85
C GLY A 71 9.38 15.30 10.58
N GLY A 72 10.39 15.11 11.43
CA GLY A 72 11.35 14.02 11.27
C GLY A 72 12.37 14.27 10.17
N THR A 73 13.16 13.27 9.87
CA THR A 73 14.21 13.35 8.85
C THR A 73 13.83 12.58 7.61
N GLN A 74 14.44 12.94 6.49
CA GLN A 74 14.26 12.22 5.24
C GLN A 74 14.70 10.75 5.37
N GLN A 75 15.76 10.51 6.13
CA GLN A 75 16.27 9.16 6.34
C GLN A 75 15.24 8.28 7.05
N GLN A 76 14.58 8.80 8.07
CA GLN A 76 13.54 8.05 8.78
C GLN A 76 12.36 7.75 7.86
N PHE A 77 11.95 8.74 7.08
CA PHE A 77 10.87 8.58 6.10
C PHE A 77 11.20 7.49 5.08
N ASP A 78 12.42 7.54 4.53
CA ASP A 78 12.87 6.56 3.55
C ASP A 78 12.93 5.15 4.14
N ASN A 79 13.32 5.03 5.40
CA ASN A 79 13.36 3.73 6.09
C ASN A 79 11.97 3.12 6.19
N TYR A 80 10.95 3.92 6.52
CA TYR A 80 9.58 3.44 6.56
C TYR A 80 9.07 3.06 5.17
N LEU A 81 9.40 3.87 4.16
CA LEU A 81 9.00 3.58 2.79
C LEU A 81 9.60 2.25 2.30
N ASP A 82 10.88 2.04 2.56
CA ASP A 82 11.57 0.80 2.21
C ASP A 82 10.95 -0.40 2.92
N ALA A 83 10.60 -0.24 4.20
CA ALA A 83 9.97 -1.31 4.97
C ALA A 83 8.60 -1.68 4.38
N ILE A 84 7.81 -0.69 3.99
CA ILE A 84 6.51 -0.93 3.35
C ILE A 84 6.70 -1.67 2.03
N CYS A 85 7.63 -1.23 1.19
CA CYS A 85 7.92 -1.88 -0.09
C CYS A 85 8.37 -3.33 0.10
N GLU A 86 9.20 -3.58 1.12
CA GLU A 86 9.64 -4.93 1.44
C GLU A 86 8.48 -5.83 1.85
N LYS A 87 7.61 -5.36 2.73
CA LYS A 87 6.44 -6.13 3.18
C LYS A 87 5.48 -6.42 2.03
N LEU A 88 5.23 -5.47 1.17
CA LEU A 88 4.40 -5.68 -0.01
C LEU A 88 5.05 -6.64 -0.99
N GLY A 89 6.37 -6.59 -1.12
CA GLY A 89 7.13 -7.53 -1.94
C GLY A 89 7.01 -8.97 -1.44
N GLU A 90 6.96 -9.18 -0.14
CA GLU A 90 6.74 -10.50 0.46
C GLU A 90 5.37 -11.07 0.07
N LEU A 91 4.39 -10.20 -0.18
CA LEU A 91 3.06 -10.56 -0.67
C LEU A 91 2.99 -10.58 -2.20
N ARG A 92 4.15 -10.48 -2.88
CA ARG A 92 4.30 -10.51 -4.34
C ARG A 92 3.72 -9.29 -5.06
N PHE A 93 3.56 -8.19 -4.36
CA PHE A 93 3.25 -6.91 -4.98
C PHE A 93 4.53 -6.27 -5.49
N ARG A 94 4.41 -5.53 -6.60
CA ARG A 94 5.51 -4.77 -7.19
C ARG A 94 5.27 -3.29 -6.95
N PRO A 95 5.93 -2.70 -5.96
CA PRO A 95 5.68 -1.30 -5.61
C PRO A 95 6.42 -0.33 -6.54
N THR A 96 5.78 0.81 -6.76
CA THR A 96 6.36 1.98 -7.43
C THR A 96 6.03 3.18 -6.56
N THR A 97 7.00 4.05 -6.36
CA THR A 97 6.85 5.21 -5.47
C THR A 97 7.02 6.52 -6.22
N GLN A 98 6.34 7.55 -5.75
CA GLN A 98 6.47 8.90 -6.29
C GLN A 98 6.45 9.90 -5.13
N ASP A 99 7.59 10.56 -4.90
CA ASP A 99 7.72 11.53 -3.82
C ASP A 99 7.02 12.84 -4.17
N SER A 100 6.43 13.45 -3.15
CA SER A 100 5.91 14.81 -3.22
C SER A 100 6.88 15.76 -2.51
N PRO A 101 6.93 17.03 -2.91
CA PRO A 101 7.77 18.02 -2.21
C PRO A 101 7.34 18.18 -0.75
N ILE A 102 8.31 18.45 0.11
CA ILE A 102 8.06 18.74 1.53
C ILE A 102 7.37 20.09 1.64
N THR A 103 6.32 20.17 2.46
CA THR A 103 5.66 21.44 2.77
C THR A 103 6.47 22.15 3.84
N PRO A 104 7.11 23.30 3.54
CA PRO A 104 8.04 23.94 4.48
C PRO A 104 7.43 24.33 5.83
N ASP A 105 6.20 24.83 5.82
CA ASP A 105 5.58 25.38 7.03
C ASP A 105 5.23 24.32 8.07
N THR A 106 4.81 23.12 7.61
CA THR A 106 4.36 22.05 8.51
C THR A 106 5.34 20.90 8.60
N GLY A 107 6.32 20.84 7.71
CA GLY A 107 7.21 19.69 7.61
C GLY A 107 6.50 18.45 7.10
N TYR A 108 5.36 18.62 6.45
CA TYR A 108 4.59 17.51 5.90
C TYR A 108 5.36 16.84 4.76
N ARG A 109 5.47 15.53 4.86
CA ARG A 109 6.09 14.69 3.83
C ARG A 109 5.09 13.65 3.37
N GLU A 110 5.05 13.40 2.08
CA GLU A 110 4.15 12.42 1.50
C GLU A 110 4.85 11.72 0.34
N CYS A 111 4.63 10.42 0.24
CA CYS A 111 5.06 9.65 -0.91
C CYS A 111 3.90 8.77 -1.36
N MET A 112 3.51 8.88 -2.62
CA MET A 112 2.50 8.01 -3.20
C MET A 112 3.15 6.68 -3.55
N LEU A 113 2.48 5.61 -3.17
CA LEU A 113 2.91 4.26 -3.48
C LEU A 113 1.79 3.54 -4.23
N THR A 114 2.14 2.96 -5.36
CA THR A 114 1.23 2.06 -6.08
C THR A 114 1.91 0.71 -6.22
N ALA A 115 1.14 -0.35 -6.04
CA ALA A 115 1.67 -1.70 -6.16
C ALA A 115 0.66 -2.60 -6.86
N TYR A 116 1.15 -3.54 -7.63
CA TYR A 116 0.32 -4.44 -8.43
C TYR A 116 0.71 -5.89 -8.17
N ALA A 117 -0.28 -6.76 -8.19
CA ALA A 117 -0.08 -8.20 -8.14
C ALA A 117 -1.15 -8.91 -8.96
N GLN A 118 -0.85 -10.10 -9.42
CA GLN A 118 -1.82 -10.95 -10.12
C GLN A 118 -2.43 -11.92 -9.12
N ALA A 119 -3.71 -12.18 -9.25
CA ALA A 119 -4.41 -13.14 -8.42
C ALA A 119 -5.25 -14.07 -9.28
N ASN A 120 -5.32 -15.32 -8.87
CA ASN A 120 -6.16 -16.32 -9.48
C ASN A 120 -7.49 -16.37 -8.74
N THR A 121 -8.59 -16.26 -9.48
CA THR A 121 -9.93 -16.22 -8.87
C THR A 121 -10.34 -17.54 -8.24
N ILE A 122 -9.93 -18.66 -8.81
CA ILE A 122 -10.32 -19.98 -8.33
C ILE A 122 -9.69 -20.26 -6.97
N GLU A 123 -8.42 -19.95 -6.86
CA GLU A 123 -7.66 -20.20 -5.63
C GLU A 123 -7.68 -19.02 -4.66
N GLY A 124 -7.97 -17.83 -5.16
CA GLY A 124 -7.94 -16.61 -4.35
C GLY A 124 -6.54 -16.26 -3.84
N THR A 125 -5.51 -16.75 -4.51
CA THR A 125 -4.12 -16.57 -4.10
C THR A 125 -3.38 -15.58 -4.99
N LEU A 126 -2.41 -14.91 -4.42
CA LEU A 126 -1.51 -14.02 -5.16
C LEU A 126 -0.47 -14.83 -5.94
N ARG A 127 -0.12 -14.33 -7.09
CA ARG A 127 0.90 -14.93 -7.93
C ARG A 127 2.19 -14.15 -7.93
#